data_f131431fec8a7e7ea0f35d17b139b606
#
_entry.id   f131431fec8a7e7ea0f35d17b139b606
#
_cell.length_a   1.000
_cell.length_b   1.000
_cell.length_c   1.000
_cell.angle_alpha   90.00
_cell.angle_beta   90.00
_cell.angle_gamma   90.00
#
_symmetry.space_group_name_H-M   'P 1'
#
loop_
_entity.id
_entity.type
_entity.pdbx_description
1 polymer ?
#
loop_
_entity_poly.entity_id
_entity_poly.type
_entity_poly.pdbx_seq_one_letter_code
_entity_poly.pdbx_strand_id
1 'polypeptide(L)'
;MRIILSVTLLAAVALGGCETNTNGNANRNGNANNTSTFKPPPPLAPKEAVDPNFTPCNPYLPLVPGSVAKYVVNHSSGLVGDATVVVDAEQQNGRTVFVERTQMLDRSGGLQHLQSTVRQYVCDGERVLLISEKNETRVEERLTINENQYRENTVAMVDPAALAQKGTTWSVAFTQTFQSPGEPLATLPDPTIVSFTVTGPQEVTIPTGAVKTVAVQRKVKENITVDYYARGLGLVKRETREGMRWELREYSGLKPMD
;
A
#
# COMPACT_ATOMS: atom_id res chain seq x y z
N MET A 1 -22.11 23.90 -10.95
CA MET A 1 -20.82 23.31 -11.31
C MET A 1 -20.51 22.25 -10.24
N ARG A 2 -20.81 20.97 -10.53
CA ARG A 2 -20.62 19.88 -9.56
C ARG A 2 -19.22 19.33 -9.75
N ILE A 3 -18.33 19.64 -8.82
CA ILE A 3 -17.00 19.03 -8.75
C ILE A 3 -17.17 17.65 -8.16
N ILE A 4 -17.03 16.61 -8.98
CA ILE A 4 -16.95 15.22 -8.52
C ILE A 4 -15.54 15.03 -7.97
N LEU A 5 -15.40 15.16 -6.66
CA LEU A 5 -14.16 14.87 -5.95
C LEU A 5 -14.03 13.35 -5.82
N SER A 6 -13.25 12.74 -6.71
CA SER A 6 -12.87 11.33 -6.57
C SER A 6 -11.87 11.20 -5.43
N VAL A 7 -12.31 10.71 -4.28
CA VAL A 7 -11.46 10.36 -3.15
C VAL A 7 -10.73 9.06 -3.50
N THR A 8 -9.51 9.19 -3.96
CA THR A 8 -8.63 8.06 -4.25
C THR A 8 -7.99 7.58 -2.96
N LEU A 9 -8.68 6.71 -2.26
CA LEU A 9 -8.09 5.99 -1.14
C LEU A 9 -7.41 4.74 -1.69
N LEU A 10 -6.09 4.68 -1.58
CA LEU A 10 -5.22 3.57 -1.99
C LEU A 10 -5.47 3.10 -3.42
N ALA A 11 -4.63 3.58 -4.31
CA ALA A 11 -4.35 2.99 -5.61
C ALA A 11 -5.53 2.26 -6.31
N ALA A 12 -6.69 2.89 -6.36
CA ALA A 12 -7.58 2.65 -7.46
C ALA A 12 -7.11 3.60 -8.56
N VAL A 13 -6.31 3.10 -9.48
CA VAL A 13 -6.09 3.78 -10.75
C VAL A 13 -7.47 3.86 -11.41
N ALA A 14 -8.14 5.00 -11.27
CA ALA A 14 -9.32 5.29 -12.06
C ALA A 14 -8.85 5.44 -13.51
N LEU A 15 -8.95 4.36 -14.27
CA LEU A 15 -8.90 4.43 -15.72
C LEU A 15 -10.12 5.23 -16.16
N GLY A 16 -9.92 6.53 -16.34
CA GLY A 16 -10.89 7.38 -16.98
C GLY A 16 -11.20 6.84 -18.36
N GLY A 17 -12.44 6.38 -18.56
CA GLY A 17 -12.93 6.00 -19.85
C GLY A 17 -12.81 7.18 -20.83
N CYS A 18 -12.05 7.01 -21.89
CA CYS A 18 -12.07 7.89 -23.05
C CYS A 18 -13.42 7.71 -23.72
N GLU A 19 -14.33 8.67 -23.57
CA GLU A 19 -15.42 8.84 -24.53
C GLU A 19 -14.79 9.18 -25.89
N THR A 20 -14.97 8.26 -26.84
CA THR A 20 -14.58 8.47 -28.23
C THR A 20 -15.50 9.49 -28.86
N ASN A 21 -15.07 10.73 -28.93
CA ASN A 21 -15.71 11.75 -29.77
C ASN A 21 -15.15 11.62 -31.18
N THR A 22 -15.88 10.92 -32.03
CA THR A 22 -15.60 10.81 -33.47
C THR A 22 -16.06 12.09 -34.16
N ASN A 23 -15.14 13.02 -34.42
CA ASN A 23 -15.16 13.84 -35.64
C ASN A 23 -13.90 14.72 -35.71
N GLY A 24 -13.19 14.63 -36.81
CA GLY A 24 -12.11 15.59 -37.12
C GLY A 24 -10.89 14.98 -37.81
N ASN A 25 -11.02 14.85 -39.11
CA ASN A 25 -9.93 14.62 -40.05
C ASN A 25 -8.81 15.63 -39.84
N ALA A 26 -7.66 15.21 -39.33
CA ALA A 26 -6.44 16.01 -39.33
C ALA A 26 -5.23 15.10 -39.53
N ASN A 27 -4.72 15.16 -40.74
CA ASN A 27 -3.45 14.65 -41.19
C ASN A 27 -2.32 15.15 -40.26
N ARG A 28 -1.81 14.31 -39.35
CA ARG A 28 -0.62 14.58 -38.55
C ARG A 28 0.43 13.51 -38.78
N ASN A 29 1.21 13.72 -39.86
CA ASN A 29 2.58 13.25 -39.91
C ASN A 29 3.36 14.00 -38.81
N GLY A 30 3.38 13.42 -37.62
CA GLY A 30 4.17 13.86 -36.49
C GLY A 30 4.96 12.67 -35.99
N ASN A 31 6.21 12.58 -36.40
CA ASN A 31 7.21 11.67 -35.87
C ASN A 31 7.46 12.06 -34.39
N ALA A 32 6.63 11.59 -33.47
CA ALA A 32 6.78 11.83 -32.06
C ALA A 32 7.44 10.61 -31.42
N ASN A 33 8.75 10.51 -31.58
CA ASN A 33 9.60 9.80 -30.64
C ASN A 33 9.63 10.57 -29.29
N ASN A 34 8.50 10.73 -28.64
CA ASN A 34 8.44 11.14 -27.24
C ASN A 34 8.74 9.88 -26.38
N THR A 35 10.00 9.48 -26.35
CA THR A 35 10.48 8.63 -25.29
C THR A 35 10.38 9.42 -24.00
N SER A 36 9.44 9.04 -23.13
CA SER A 36 9.33 9.58 -21.77
C SER A 36 10.71 9.60 -21.13
N THR A 37 11.17 10.78 -20.73
CA THR A 37 12.47 10.95 -20.04
C THR A 37 12.40 10.53 -18.56
N PHE A 38 11.25 9.98 -18.12
CA PHE A 38 11.10 9.50 -16.76
C PHE A 38 12.08 8.38 -16.46
N LYS A 39 13.07 8.68 -15.63
CA LYS A 39 13.98 7.68 -15.07
C LYS A 39 13.41 7.21 -13.74
N PRO A 40 13.02 5.93 -13.60
CA PRO A 40 12.55 5.42 -12.32
C PRO A 40 13.62 5.64 -11.26
N PRO A 41 13.24 5.99 -10.03
CA PRO A 41 14.20 6.08 -8.93
C PRO A 41 14.82 4.71 -8.67
N PRO A 42 15.99 4.66 -8.03
CA PRO A 42 16.60 3.40 -7.64
C PRO A 42 15.64 2.60 -6.74
N PRO A 43 15.71 1.26 -6.80
CA PRO A 43 14.93 0.41 -5.91
C PRO A 43 15.15 0.77 -4.44
N LEU A 44 14.09 0.67 -3.63
CA LEU A 44 14.22 0.86 -2.19
C LEU A 44 15.21 -0.16 -1.61
N ALA A 45 16.07 0.33 -0.72
CA ALA A 45 16.95 -0.48 0.10
C ALA A 45 16.75 -0.12 1.58
N PRO A 46 16.91 -1.07 2.51
CA PRO A 46 16.88 -0.78 3.94
C PRO A 46 18.10 0.05 4.34
N LYS A 47 17.95 0.85 5.38
CA LYS A 47 19.04 1.68 5.93
C LYS A 47 19.97 0.89 6.82
N GLU A 48 19.52 -0.25 7.32
CA GLU A 48 20.22 -1.10 8.28
C GLU A 48 20.17 -2.58 7.89
N ALA A 49 21.07 -3.37 8.46
CA ALA A 49 21.05 -4.83 8.29
C ALA A 49 20.02 -5.44 9.26
N VAL A 50 19.47 -6.59 8.87
CA VAL A 50 18.56 -7.35 9.73
C VAL A 50 19.31 -7.88 10.95
N ASP A 51 18.79 -7.62 12.15
CA ASP A 51 19.21 -8.33 13.36
C ASP A 51 18.56 -9.73 13.36
N PRO A 52 19.35 -10.82 13.29
CA PRO A 52 18.81 -12.19 13.26
C PRO A 52 18.05 -12.59 14.54
N ASN A 53 18.28 -11.85 15.64
CA ASN A 53 17.62 -12.09 16.94
C ASN A 53 16.41 -11.19 17.18
N PHE A 54 16.11 -10.30 16.25
CA PHE A 54 14.98 -9.40 16.39
C PHE A 54 13.66 -10.20 16.43
N THR A 55 12.84 -9.91 17.42
CA THR A 55 11.50 -10.50 17.58
C THR A 55 10.46 -9.42 17.32
N PRO A 56 9.65 -9.53 16.26
CA PRO A 56 8.60 -8.56 15.98
C PRO A 56 7.50 -8.60 17.04
N CYS A 57 6.93 -7.47 17.39
CA CYS A 57 5.85 -7.39 18.36
C CYS A 57 4.55 -8.06 17.85
N ASN A 58 4.36 -8.11 16.53
CA ASN A 58 3.21 -8.79 15.93
C ASN A 58 3.70 -9.68 14.78
N PRO A 59 3.43 -10.99 14.80
CA PRO A 59 3.89 -11.88 13.74
C PRO A 59 3.14 -11.72 12.41
N TYR A 60 1.95 -11.12 12.39
CA TYR A 60 1.17 -10.88 11.19
C TYR A 60 1.45 -9.51 10.54
N LEU A 61 2.11 -8.61 11.26
CA LEU A 61 2.70 -7.40 10.72
C LEU A 61 4.14 -7.29 11.28
N PRO A 62 5.05 -8.15 10.78
CA PRO A 62 6.41 -8.24 11.33
C PRO A 62 7.23 -7.04 10.88
N LEU A 63 7.26 -5.99 11.71
CA LEU A 63 8.05 -4.79 11.47
C LEU A 63 9.52 -5.08 11.82
N VAL A 64 10.19 -5.90 11.00
CA VAL A 64 11.59 -6.30 11.21
C VAL A 64 12.51 -5.27 10.53
N PRO A 65 13.31 -4.49 11.28
CA PRO A 65 14.24 -3.53 10.69
C PRO A 65 15.23 -4.20 9.75
N GLY A 66 15.49 -3.59 8.61
CA GLY A 66 16.34 -4.16 7.56
C GLY A 66 15.64 -5.16 6.63
N SER A 67 14.38 -5.53 6.90
CA SER A 67 13.66 -6.47 6.05
C SER A 67 13.20 -5.86 4.73
N VAL A 68 13.10 -6.74 3.72
CA VAL A 68 12.59 -6.40 2.37
C VAL A 68 11.56 -7.42 1.95
N ALA A 69 10.44 -6.95 1.41
CA ALA A 69 9.44 -7.78 0.73
C ALA A 69 9.18 -7.23 -0.67
N LYS A 70 9.17 -8.11 -1.69
CA LYS A 70 8.90 -7.74 -3.07
C LYS A 70 7.65 -8.45 -3.59
N TYR A 71 6.80 -7.71 -4.24
CA TYR A 71 5.52 -8.18 -4.76
C TYR A 71 5.45 -8.02 -6.27
N VAL A 72 4.79 -8.98 -6.90
CA VAL A 72 4.22 -8.79 -8.23
C VAL A 72 2.85 -8.17 -8.06
N VAL A 73 2.55 -7.17 -8.88
CA VAL A 73 1.25 -6.50 -8.89
C VAL A 73 0.61 -6.75 -10.24
N ASN A 74 -0.55 -7.40 -10.26
CA ASN A 74 -1.31 -7.73 -11.45
C ASN A 74 -2.70 -7.08 -11.38
N HIS A 75 -3.27 -6.82 -12.56
CA HIS A 75 -4.65 -6.37 -12.69
C HIS A 75 -5.38 -7.24 -13.71
N SER A 76 -6.68 -7.42 -13.59
CA SER A 76 -7.50 -8.21 -14.52
C SER A 76 -7.43 -7.76 -15.97
N SER A 77 -7.05 -6.50 -16.21
CA SER A 77 -6.84 -5.93 -17.57
C SER A 77 -5.44 -6.17 -18.16
N GLY A 78 -4.58 -6.93 -17.48
CA GLY A 78 -3.19 -7.17 -17.86
C GLY A 78 -2.21 -6.70 -16.80
N LEU A 79 -0.92 -6.88 -17.00
CA LEU A 79 0.02 -6.59 -16.07
C LEU A 79 0.23 -5.33 -15.66
N VAL A 80 0.76 -5.15 -14.59
CA VAL A 80 0.94 -3.98 -14.01
C VAL A 80 2.28 -3.60 -13.49
N GLY A 81 2.89 -4.26 -12.53
CA GLY A 81 4.16 -3.80 -12.04
C GLY A 81 4.71 -4.60 -10.88
N ASP A 82 5.69 -3.97 -10.22
CA ASP A 82 6.36 -4.51 -9.06
C ASP A 82 6.22 -3.53 -7.88
N ALA A 83 6.11 -4.07 -6.67
CA ALA A 83 6.20 -3.29 -5.46
C ALA A 83 7.31 -3.81 -4.55
N THR A 84 8.02 -2.89 -3.91
CA THR A 84 9.03 -3.20 -2.90
C THR A 84 8.65 -2.52 -1.61
N VAL A 85 8.68 -3.27 -0.52
CA VAL A 85 8.45 -2.80 0.84
C VAL A 85 9.73 -3.02 1.64
N VAL A 86 10.18 -2.00 2.36
CA VAL A 86 11.29 -2.07 3.31
C VAL A 86 10.87 -1.51 4.65
N VAL A 87 11.43 -2.06 5.71
CA VAL A 87 11.20 -1.61 7.08
C VAL A 87 12.53 -1.16 7.69
N ASP A 88 12.52 0.03 8.27
CA ASP A 88 13.63 0.55 9.08
C ASP A 88 13.13 0.87 10.49
N ALA A 89 14.04 1.10 11.45
CA ALA A 89 13.69 1.60 12.77
C ALA A 89 14.39 2.93 13.07
N GLU A 90 13.70 3.80 13.79
CA GLU A 90 14.20 5.11 14.22
C GLU A 90 13.85 5.33 15.70
N GLN A 91 14.72 6.02 16.43
CA GLN A 91 14.41 6.45 17.80
C GLN A 91 13.80 7.85 17.76
N GLN A 92 12.57 7.97 18.23
CA GLN A 92 11.87 9.24 18.30
C GLN A 92 11.29 9.42 19.71
N ASN A 93 11.72 10.47 20.43
CA ASN A 93 11.26 10.77 21.80
C ASN A 93 11.35 9.57 22.77
N GLY A 94 12.44 8.78 22.67
CA GLY A 94 12.66 7.60 23.53
C GLY A 94 11.81 6.37 23.18
N ARG A 95 11.11 6.39 22.04
CA ARG A 95 10.31 5.26 21.52
C ARG A 95 10.90 4.78 20.21
N THR A 96 10.84 3.47 19.98
CA THR A 96 11.16 2.90 18.66
C THR A 96 9.98 3.11 17.73
N VAL A 97 10.20 3.82 16.64
CA VAL A 97 9.26 4.02 15.54
C VAL A 97 9.74 3.20 14.36
N PHE A 98 8.88 2.30 13.86
CA PHE A 98 9.14 1.53 12.66
C PHE A 98 8.65 2.31 11.44
N VAL A 99 9.51 2.43 10.43
CA VAL A 99 9.23 3.16 9.20
C VAL A 99 9.13 2.17 8.05
N GLU A 100 7.93 1.89 7.61
CA GLU A 100 7.67 1.10 6.40
C GLU A 100 7.66 2.02 5.19
N ARG A 101 8.52 1.73 4.23
CA ARG A 101 8.56 2.43 2.94
C ARG A 101 8.16 1.45 1.85
N THR A 102 7.14 1.81 1.08
CA THR A 102 6.66 1.06 -0.08
C THR A 102 6.92 1.87 -1.34
N GLN A 103 7.43 1.23 -2.37
CA GLN A 103 7.54 1.79 -3.70
C GLN A 103 6.88 0.84 -4.70
N MET A 104 5.91 1.32 -5.45
CA MET A 104 5.26 0.56 -6.52
C MET A 104 5.50 1.27 -7.84
N LEU A 105 6.00 0.53 -8.82
CA LEU A 105 6.16 0.97 -10.20
C LEU A 105 5.10 0.27 -11.04
N ASP A 106 4.11 1.03 -11.50
CA ASP A 106 3.11 0.57 -12.46
C ASP A 106 3.61 0.83 -13.88
N ARG A 107 3.53 -0.19 -14.72
CA ARG A 107 3.97 -0.16 -16.12
C ARG A 107 2.80 -0.35 -17.09
N SER A 108 1.57 -0.30 -16.62
CA SER A 108 0.38 -0.40 -17.45
C SER A 108 0.19 0.85 -18.31
N GLY A 109 -0.35 0.66 -19.51
CA GLY A 109 -0.79 1.77 -20.38
C GLY A 109 0.29 2.63 -21.04
N GLY A 110 1.56 2.21 -21.01
CA GLY A 110 2.67 2.95 -21.67
C GLY A 110 3.18 4.17 -20.89
N LEU A 111 2.49 4.61 -19.86
CA LEU A 111 2.94 5.62 -18.92
C LEU A 111 3.48 4.91 -17.67
N GLN A 112 4.61 5.41 -17.15
CA GLN A 112 5.15 4.90 -15.90
C GLN A 112 4.57 5.69 -14.74
N HIS A 113 3.88 4.99 -13.84
CA HIS A 113 3.38 5.57 -12.61
C HIS A 113 4.20 5.05 -11.44
N LEU A 114 4.77 5.96 -10.67
CA LEU A 114 5.47 5.64 -9.43
C LEU A 114 4.59 6.05 -8.25
N GLN A 115 4.33 5.09 -7.39
CA GLN A 115 3.68 5.34 -6.12
C GLN A 115 4.64 5.01 -4.98
N SER A 116 4.83 5.94 -4.06
CA SER A 116 5.63 5.76 -2.86
C SER A 116 4.75 6.00 -1.64
N THR A 117 4.83 5.10 -0.66
CA THR A 117 4.12 5.22 0.61
C THR A 117 5.14 5.11 1.75
N VAL A 118 5.04 6.00 2.72
CA VAL A 118 5.79 5.94 3.98
C VAL A 118 4.79 5.85 5.11
N ARG A 119 4.90 4.81 5.93
CA ARG A 119 4.08 4.61 7.14
C ARG A 119 4.97 4.53 8.36
N GLN A 120 4.50 5.11 9.44
CA GLN A 120 5.16 5.05 10.74
C GLN A 120 4.30 4.28 11.73
N TYR A 121 4.94 3.34 12.43
CA TYR A 121 4.28 2.48 13.38
C TYR A 121 5.01 2.45 14.72
N VAL A 122 4.26 2.13 15.79
CA VAL A 122 4.82 1.74 17.08
C VAL A 122 4.15 0.47 17.58
N CYS A 123 4.86 -0.29 18.41
CA CYS A 123 4.30 -1.42 19.10
C CYS A 123 3.64 -0.99 20.43
N ASP A 124 2.48 -1.59 20.72
CA ASP A 124 1.78 -1.48 22.00
C ASP A 124 1.40 -2.89 22.44
N GLY A 125 2.30 -3.55 23.19
CA GLY A 125 2.25 -4.97 23.40
C GLY A 125 2.37 -5.72 22.07
N GLU A 126 1.40 -6.59 21.77
CA GLU A 126 1.32 -7.33 20.51
C GLU A 126 0.48 -6.59 19.43
N ARG A 127 -0.07 -5.41 19.73
CA ARG A 127 -0.75 -4.56 18.74
C ARG A 127 0.25 -3.67 18.03
N VAL A 128 -0.05 -3.36 16.79
CA VAL A 128 0.69 -2.36 16.01
C VAL A 128 -0.19 -1.13 15.83
N LEU A 129 0.32 0.02 16.24
CA LEU A 129 -0.36 1.30 16.09
C LEU A 129 0.23 2.06 14.91
N LEU A 130 -0.64 2.67 14.10
CA LEU A 130 -0.26 3.53 12.98
C LEU A 130 -0.22 4.99 13.45
N ILE A 131 0.91 5.66 13.25
CA ILE A 131 1.11 7.06 13.62
C ILE A 131 0.82 7.98 12.45
N SER A 132 1.42 7.69 11.30
CA SER A 132 1.32 8.54 10.11
C SER A 132 1.40 7.72 8.83
N GLU A 133 0.84 8.26 7.76
CA GLU A 133 1.01 7.75 6.40
C GLU A 133 1.13 8.92 5.44
N LYS A 134 2.15 8.85 4.59
CA LYS A 134 2.35 9.77 3.49
C LYS A 134 2.41 8.99 2.19
N ASN A 135 1.62 9.40 1.20
CA ASN A 135 1.58 8.81 -0.13
C ASN A 135 2.02 9.86 -1.15
N GLU A 136 2.92 9.48 -2.02
CA GLU A 136 3.36 10.27 -3.16
C GLU A 136 3.06 9.49 -4.43
N THR A 137 2.31 10.10 -5.34
CA THR A 137 2.04 9.53 -6.66
C THR A 137 2.65 10.42 -7.71
N ARG A 138 3.54 9.86 -8.51
CA ARG A 138 4.16 10.53 -9.65
C ARG A 138 3.70 9.88 -10.95
N VAL A 139 3.13 10.70 -11.81
CA VAL A 139 2.76 10.34 -13.17
C VAL A 139 3.56 11.25 -14.08
N GLU A 140 4.57 10.71 -14.76
CA GLU A 140 5.56 11.49 -15.51
C GLU A 140 6.21 12.56 -14.61
N GLU A 141 6.01 13.86 -14.92
CA GLU A 141 6.55 14.99 -14.13
C GLU A 141 5.58 15.51 -13.06
N ARG A 142 4.34 14.98 -13.03
CA ARG A 142 3.32 15.42 -12.06
C ARG A 142 3.44 14.64 -10.77
N LEU A 143 3.64 15.34 -9.66
CA LEU A 143 3.69 14.79 -8.32
C LEU A 143 2.45 15.19 -7.53
N THR A 144 1.71 14.22 -7.02
CA THR A 144 0.63 14.44 -6.05
C THR A 144 1.04 13.85 -4.71
N ILE A 145 0.83 14.61 -3.63
CA ILE A 145 1.16 14.21 -2.26
C ILE A 145 -0.15 14.11 -1.48
N ASN A 146 -0.32 13.00 -0.76
CA ASN A 146 -1.41 12.80 0.19
C ASN A 146 -0.82 12.43 1.54
N GLU A 147 -1.26 13.10 2.60
CA GLU A 147 -0.88 12.79 3.98
C GLU A 147 -2.11 12.45 4.79
N ASN A 148 -2.05 11.31 5.48
CA ASN A 148 -3.10 10.84 6.35
C ASN A 148 -2.68 11.07 7.80
N GLN A 149 -3.47 11.83 8.53
CA GLN A 149 -3.27 12.08 9.94
C GLN A 149 -4.22 11.19 10.74
N TYR A 150 -3.64 10.34 11.58
CA TYR A 150 -4.36 9.39 12.39
C TYR A 150 -4.57 9.93 13.80
N ARG A 151 -5.65 9.50 14.45
CA ARG A 151 -5.84 9.76 15.87
C ARG A 151 -4.82 8.96 16.67
N GLU A 152 -4.50 9.43 17.88
CA GLU A 152 -3.70 8.67 18.82
C GLU A 152 -4.28 7.26 19.03
N ASN A 153 -3.40 6.27 19.19
CA ASN A 153 -3.76 4.86 19.39
C ASN A 153 -4.55 4.22 18.25
N THR A 154 -4.37 4.70 17.01
CA THR A 154 -4.96 4.06 15.83
C THR A 154 -4.36 2.67 15.60
N VAL A 155 -5.17 1.63 15.74
CA VAL A 155 -4.71 0.24 15.60
C VAL A 155 -4.60 -0.15 14.13
N ALA A 156 -3.36 -0.32 13.63
CA ALA A 156 -3.09 -0.85 12.28
C ALA A 156 -3.31 -2.35 12.22
N MET A 157 -2.87 -3.08 13.26
CA MET A 157 -3.01 -4.53 13.41
C MET A 157 -3.35 -4.87 14.85
N VAL A 158 -4.43 -5.61 15.05
CA VAL A 158 -4.83 -6.16 16.35
C VAL A 158 -3.87 -7.26 16.80
N ASP A 159 -3.92 -7.66 18.06
CA ASP A 159 -3.11 -8.76 18.59
C ASP A 159 -3.40 -10.11 17.88
N PRO A 160 -2.45 -11.06 17.91
CA PRO A 160 -2.60 -12.35 17.22
C PRO A 160 -3.80 -13.18 17.69
N ALA A 161 -4.17 -13.08 18.98
CA ALA A 161 -5.32 -13.80 19.52
C ALA A 161 -6.63 -13.28 18.92
N ALA A 162 -6.75 -11.97 18.75
CA ALA A 162 -7.90 -11.37 18.07
C ALA A 162 -7.94 -11.72 16.58
N LEU A 163 -6.79 -11.79 15.88
CA LEU A 163 -6.71 -12.25 14.50
C LEU A 163 -7.09 -13.71 14.31
N ALA A 164 -6.90 -14.56 15.32
CA ALA A 164 -7.33 -15.94 15.26
C ALA A 164 -8.87 -16.11 15.32
N GLN A 165 -9.60 -15.07 15.72
CA GLN A 165 -11.05 -15.11 15.88
C GLN A 165 -11.75 -14.54 14.65
N LYS A 166 -12.42 -15.41 13.86
CA LYS A 166 -13.28 -15.01 12.77
C LYS A 166 -14.37 -14.05 13.26
N GLY A 167 -14.60 -12.95 12.55
CA GLY A 167 -15.58 -11.95 12.91
C GLY A 167 -15.01 -10.82 13.79
N THR A 168 -13.77 -10.89 14.25
CA THR A 168 -13.11 -9.75 14.91
C THR A 168 -13.12 -8.55 13.98
N THR A 169 -13.51 -7.39 14.52
CA THR A 169 -13.58 -6.13 13.76
C THR A 169 -12.84 -5.03 14.47
N TRP A 170 -12.22 -4.12 13.69
CA TRP A 170 -11.72 -2.84 14.18
C TRP A 170 -11.84 -1.79 13.09
N SER A 171 -11.64 -0.55 13.43
CA SER A 171 -11.68 0.55 12.47
C SER A 171 -10.58 1.57 12.71
N VAL A 172 -10.20 2.22 11.62
CA VAL A 172 -9.23 3.30 11.60
C VAL A 172 -9.93 4.53 11.03
N ALA A 173 -9.79 5.66 11.69
CA ALA A 173 -10.26 6.93 11.18
C ALA A 173 -9.10 7.90 11.01
N PHE A 174 -9.03 8.58 9.87
CA PHE A 174 -8.00 9.57 9.59
C PHE A 174 -8.54 10.76 8.83
N THR A 175 -7.89 11.90 9.01
CA THR A 175 -8.10 13.10 8.19
C THR A 175 -7.05 13.08 7.08
N GLN A 176 -7.49 13.35 5.85
CA GLN A 176 -6.60 13.38 4.69
C GLN A 176 -6.35 14.80 4.24
N THR A 177 -5.08 15.13 4.05
CA THR A 177 -4.64 16.31 3.33
C THR A 177 -4.05 15.90 1.99
N PHE A 178 -4.21 16.72 0.98
CA PHE A 178 -3.63 16.46 -0.33
C PHE A 178 -3.11 17.74 -0.96
N GLN A 179 -2.07 17.60 -1.78
CA GLN A 179 -1.47 18.66 -2.56
C GLN A 179 -1.22 18.15 -3.98
N SER A 180 -1.78 18.86 -4.95
CA SER A 180 -1.48 18.68 -6.37
C SER A 180 -0.50 19.75 -6.85
N PRO A 181 0.24 19.53 -7.94
CA PRO A 181 1.15 20.52 -8.48
C PRO A 181 0.44 21.85 -8.78
N GLY A 182 0.95 22.93 -8.23
CA GLY A 182 0.40 24.28 -8.42
C GLY A 182 -0.85 24.61 -7.60
N GLU A 183 -1.37 23.64 -6.82
CA GLU A 183 -2.54 23.86 -5.98
C GLU A 183 -2.13 24.04 -4.50
N PRO A 184 -2.89 24.80 -3.71
CA PRO A 184 -2.67 24.88 -2.28
C PRO A 184 -3.01 23.55 -1.60
N LEU A 185 -2.41 23.31 -0.43
CA LEU A 185 -2.76 22.18 0.42
C LEU A 185 -4.25 22.24 0.78
N ALA A 186 -4.96 21.14 0.52
CA ALA A 186 -6.38 21.01 0.85
C ALA A 186 -6.58 19.86 1.85
N THR A 187 -7.51 20.08 2.78
CA THR A 187 -7.90 19.05 3.77
C THR A 187 -9.34 18.62 3.48
N LEU A 188 -9.57 17.32 3.44
CA LEU A 188 -10.95 16.82 3.33
C LEU A 188 -11.71 17.13 4.63
N PRO A 189 -12.95 17.66 4.52
CA PRO A 189 -13.69 18.09 5.70
C PRO A 189 -14.09 16.93 6.62
N ASP A 190 -14.39 15.78 6.04
CA ASP A 190 -14.84 14.60 6.79
C ASP A 190 -13.73 13.56 6.94
N PRO A 191 -13.59 12.94 8.13
CA PRO A 191 -12.64 11.86 8.31
C PRO A 191 -13.02 10.65 7.46
N THR A 192 -12.01 10.00 6.88
CA THR A 192 -12.20 8.72 6.23
C THR A 192 -12.15 7.60 7.26
N ILE A 193 -13.12 6.70 7.19
CA ILE A 193 -13.19 5.51 8.05
C ILE A 193 -12.87 4.27 7.23
N VAL A 194 -11.92 3.48 7.72
CA VAL A 194 -11.58 2.15 7.19
C VAL A 194 -12.01 1.12 8.22
N SER A 195 -12.86 0.19 7.83
CA SER A 195 -13.26 -0.93 8.68
C SER A 195 -12.55 -2.20 8.27
N PHE A 196 -12.16 -3.00 9.24
CA PHE A 196 -11.49 -4.29 9.06
C PHE A 196 -12.34 -5.39 9.70
N THR A 197 -12.37 -6.56 9.06
CA THR A 197 -13.07 -7.75 9.56
C THR A 197 -12.23 -8.99 9.28
N VAL A 198 -11.90 -9.76 10.30
CA VAL A 198 -11.26 -11.05 10.14
C VAL A 198 -12.24 -12.04 9.53
N THR A 199 -11.94 -12.53 8.33
CA THR A 199 -12.79 -13.53 7.65
C THR A 199 -12.40 -14.96 7.97
N GLY A 200 -11.22 -15.18 8.56
CA GLY A 200 -10.74 -16.45 9.09
C GLY A 200 -9.47 -16.97 8.41
N PRO A 201 -9.02 -18.15 8.81
CA PRO A 201 -7.84 -18.78 8.24
C PRO A 201 -8.11 -19.22 6.80
N GLN A 202 -7.11 -19.08 5.94
CA GLN A 202 -7.13 -19.53 4.54
C GLN A 202 -5.73 -19.96 4.13
N GLU A 203 -5.66 -20.93 3.21
CA GLU A 203 -4.43 -21.23 2.50
C GLU A 203 -4.46 -20.53 1.15
N VAL A 204 -3.38 -19.82 0.83
CA VAL A 204 -3.24 -19.12 -0.45
C VAL A 204 -1.98 -19.59 -1.16
N THR A 205 -2.06 -19.66 -2.49
CA THR A 205 -0.88 -19.91 -3.33
C THR A 205 -0.34 -18.57 -3.79
N ILE A 206 0.95 -18.36 -3.60
CA ILE A 206 1.74 -17.23 -4.06
C ILE A 206 2.96 -17.76 -4.84
N PRO A 207 3.74 -16.94 -5.54
CA PRO A 207 4.90 -17.40 -6.31
C PRO A 207 5.92 -18.25 -5.52
N THR A 208 6.02 -18.06 -4.21
CA THR A 208 6.92 -18.84 -3.34
C THR A 208 6.31 -20.15 -2.82
N GLY A 209 5.06 -20.45 -3.14
CA GLY A 209 4.37 -21.68 -2.71
C GLY A 209 3.05 -21.45 -1.97
N ALA A 210 2.50 -22.54 -1.41
CA ALA A 210 1.30 -22.48 -0.57
C ALA A 210 1.63 -21.96 0.83
N VAL A 211 0.82 -21.02 1.35
CA VAL A 211 1.05 -20.36 2.64
C VAL A 211 -0.25 -20.32 3.44
N LYS A 212 -0.18 -20.70 4.72
CA LYS A 212 -1.27 -20.53 5.68
C LYS A 212 -1.39 -19.07 6.08
N THR A 213 -2.58 -18.50 5.99
CA THR A 213 -2.84 -17.10 6.24
C THR A 213 -4.06 -16.87 7.11
N VAL A 214 -4.18 -15.65 7.62
CA VAL A 214 -5.44 -15.09 8.11
C VAL A 214 -5.88 -14.03 7.10
N ALA A 215 -7.11 -14.18 6.60
CA ALA A 215 -7.68 -13.22 5.68
C ALA A 215 -8.44 -12.13 6.44
N VAL A 216 -8.16 -10.88 6.09
CA VAL A 216 -8.76 -9.67 6.67
C VAL A 216 -9.40 -8.86 5.55
N GLN A 217 -10.70 -8.70 5.61
CA GLN A 217 -11.42 -7.81 4.72
C GLN A 217 -11.29 -6.38 5.22
N ARG A 218 -10.86 -5.49 4.34
CA ARG A 218 -10.81 -4.05 4.55
C ARG A 218 -11.88 -3.38 3.70
N LYS A 219 -12.69 -2.52 4.31
CA LYS A 219 -13.73 -1.77 3.61
C LYS A 219 -13.55 -0.27 3.83
N VAL A 220 -13.59 0.48 2.72
CA VAL A 220 -13.61 1.93 2.68
C VAL A 220 -14.75 2.36 1.78
N LYS A 221 -15.82 2.93 2.34
CA LYS A 221 -17.06 3.19 1.59
C LYS A 221 -17.53 1.90 0.90
N GLU A 222 -17.61 1.89 -0.43
CA GLU A 222 -18.02 0.70 -1.21
C GLU A 222 -16.83 -0.15 -1.69
N ASN A 223 -15.60 0.31 -1.46
CA ASN A 223 -14.39 -0.41 -1.91
C ASN A 223 -14.02 -1.47 -0.89
N ILE A 224 -13.89 -2.70 -1.37
CA ILE A 224 -13.51 -3.86 -0.58
C ILE A 224 -12.16 -4.37 -1.08
N THR A 225 -11.28 -4.63 -0.13
CA THR A 225 -9.98 -5.27 -0.34
C THR A 225 -9.87 -6.44 0.63
N VAL A 226 -9.29 -7.55 0.20
CA VAL A 226 -8.95 -8.66 1.08
C VAL A 226 -7.44 -8.77 1.17
N ASP A 227 -6.93 -8.67 2.37
CA ASP A 227 -5.52 -8.80 2.72
C ASP A 227 -5.29 -10.15 3.40
N TYR A 228 -4.28 -10.89 2.95
CA TYR A 228 -3.90 -12.20 3.48
C TYR A 228 -2.57 -12.08 4.21
N TYR A 229 -2.59 -12.32 5.51
CA TYR A 229 -1.42 -12.20 6.38
C TYR A 229 -0.92 -13.56 6.83
N ALA A 230 0.37 -13.84 6.62
CA ALA A 230 1.04 -15.03 7.13
C ALA A 230 1.93 -14.68 8.31
N ARG A 231 2.02 -15.59 9.30
CA ARG A 231 2.88 -15.40 10.46
C ARG A 231 4.34 -15.30 10.04
N GLY A 232 5.02 -14.28 10.51
CA GLY A 232 6.44 -14.02 10.23
C GLY A 232 6.74 -13.43 8.85
N LEU A 233 5.78 -13.45 7.91
CA LEU A 233 5.92 -12.87 6.57
C LEU A 233 5.14 -11.55 6.41
N GLY A 234 4.09 -11.34 7.20
CA GLY A 234 3.19 -10.20 7.03
C GLY A 234 2.22 -10.39 5.88
N LEU A 235 1.96 -9.33 5.13
CA LEU A 235 1.11 -9.36 3.95
C LEU A 235 1.75 -10.24 2.87
N VAL A 236 1.08 -11.32 2.47
CA VAL A 236 1.55 -12.20 1.40
C VAL A 236 0.73 -12.10 0.12
N LYS A 237 -0.53 -11.68 0.26
CA LYS A 237 -1.43 -11.45 -0.88
C LYS A 237 -2.43 -10.35 -0.55
N ARG A 238 -2.82 -9.59 -1.56
CA ARG A 238 -3.91 -8.61 -1.51
C ARG A 238 -4.75 -8.72 -2.75
N GLU A 239 -6.06 -8.64 -2.61
CA GLU A 239 -7.00 -8.63 -3.72
C GLU A 239 -7.99 -7.49 -3.54
N THR A 240 -8.15 -6.65 -4.57
CA THR A 240 -9.19 -5.62 -4.59
C THR A 240 -10.40 -6.10 -5.38
N ARG A 241 -11.54 -5.49 -5.12
CA ARG A 241 -12.77 -5.78 -5.87
C ARG A 241 -12.63 -5.48 -7.37
N GLU A 242 -11.82 -4.48 -7.71
CA GLU A 242 -11.55 -4.07 -9.09
C GLU A 242 -10.59 -5.03 -9.82
N GLY A 243 -10.09 -6.07 -9.16
CA GLY A 243 -9.26 -7.12 -9.74
C GLY A 243 -7.76 -6.84 -9.68
N MET A 244 -7.32 -5.84 -8.91
CA MET A 244 -5.89 -5.69 -8.62
C MET A 244 -5.46 -6.75 -7.60
N ARG A 245 -4.31 -7.37 -7.85
CA ARG A 245 -3.74 -8.41 -7.01
C ARG A 245 -2.26 -8.12 -6.74
N TRP A 246 -1.87 -8.18 -5.46
CA TRP A 246 -0.48 -8.20 -5.01
C TRP A 246 -0.14 -9.58 -4.53
N GLU A 247 1.02 -10.12 -4.90
CA GLU A 247 1.48 -11.44 -4.46
C GLU A 247 2.96 -11.36 -4.09
N LEU A 248 3.29 -11.81 -2.87
CA LEU A 248 4.67 -11.84 -2.37
C LEU A 248 5.50 -12.80 -3.23
N ARG A 249 6.58 -12.28 -3.83
CA ARG A 249 7.48 -13.02 -4.71
C ARG A 249 8.83 -13.34 -4.07
N GLU A 250 9.37 -12.37 -3.34
CA GLU A 250 10.66 -12.48 -2.71
C GLU A 250 10.63 -11.76 -1.36
N TYR A 251 11.41 -12.24 -0.41
CA TYR A 251 11.58 -11.58 0.88
C TYR A 251 12.98 -11.86 1.46
N SER A 252 13.47 -10.93 2.29
CA SER A 252 14.66 -11.11 3.11
C SER A 252 14.45 -10.50 4.49
N GLY A 253 15.07 -11.07 5.51
CA GLY A 253 14.90 -10.64 6.90
C GLY A 253 13.59 -11.06 7.56
N LEU A 254 12.64 -11.61 6.81
CA LEU A 254 11.41 -12.20 7.32
C LEU A 254 11.56 -13.72 7.44
N LYS A 255 10.87 -14.33 8.41
CA LYS A 255 10.95 -15.77 8.65
C LYS A 255 9.53 -16.31 8.79
N PRO A 256 9.09 -17.29 7.93
CA PRO A 256 7.82 -17.96 8.13
C PRO A 256 7.77 -18.60 9.53
N MET A 257 6.62 -18.50 10.17
CA MET A 257 6.33 -19.13 11.46
C MET A 257 5.13 -20.06 11.29
N ASP A 258 5.18 -21.23 11.92
CA ASP A 258 4.08 -22.20 11.93
C ASP A 258 2.86 -21.73 12.73
#